data_2204aa375d8b2852295eb1e3361338dc
#
_entry.id   2204aa375d8b2852295eb1e3361338dc
#
_cell.length_a   1.000
_cell.length_b   1.000
_cell.length_c   1.000
_cell.angle_alpha   90.00
_cell.angle_beta   90.00
_cell.angle_gamma   90.00
#
_symmetry.space_group_name_H-M   'P 1'
#
loop_
_entity.id
_entity.type
_entity.pdbx_description
1 polymer ?
#
loop_
_entity_poly.entity_id
_entity_poly.type
_entity_poly.pdbx_seq_one_letter_code
_entity_poly.pdbx_strand_id
1 'polypeptide(L)'
;MDITQLLAFSVKNKASDLHLSSGLPPMIRVNGDVRRINVDPLEHKDVHSMVYDIMNDSQRKAYEEVLECDFSFEIQGLARFRVNAFNHNRGAGAVFRTIPSKILTLEQLNAPKIFAELALKPRGMVLVTGPTGSGKSTTLAGMVNHLNENEYGHVLTVEDPIEFVHESKKCLINQREVGPHTLSFNNALRSALREDPDAILVGEMRDLETIRLALTAAETGHLVFGTLHTSSAAKTVDRIVDVFPAAEKEMVRAMLSESLIGVISQTLCKTKDGSGRVAAHEIMLGTAAIRNLIRESKIAQMYSAIQTGNNVGMQTLDQNLADLVRRNVVSPAEARAKAKFPENFPG
;
A
#
# COMPACT_ATOMS: atom_id res chain seq x y z
N MET A 1 -15.83 -30.88 -1.17
CA MET A 1 -14.84 -30.01 -0.48
C MET A 1 -15.47 -28.63 -0.44
N ASP A 2 -15.46 -27.96 0.70
CA ASP A 2 -16.01 -26.62 0.81
C ASP A 2 -14.92 -25.55 0.66
N ILE A 3 -15.34 -24.29 0.50
CA ILE A 3 -14.40 -23.17 0.30
C ILE A 3 -13.49 -22.96 1.49
N THR A 4 -13.94 -23.19 2.71
CA THR A 4 -13.15 -23.04 3.94
C THR A 4 -11.99 -24.02 3.97
N GLN A 5 -12.21 -25.26 3.55
CA GLN A 5 -11.17 -26.29 3.48
C GLN A 5 -10.09 -25.91 2.43
N LEU A 6 -10.50 -25.40 1.27
CA LEU A 6 -9.57 -24.95 0.22
C LEU A 6 -8.74 -23.74 0.66
N LEU A 7 -9.36 -22.79 1.33
CA LEU A 7 -8.68 -21.62 1.88
C LEU A 7 -7.72 -21.98 3.01
N ALA A 8 -8.13 -22.88 3.91
CA ALA A 8 -7.24 -23.40 4.95
C ALA A 8 -6.03 -24.13 4.38
N PHE A 9 -6.23 -24.93 3.32
CA PHE A 9 -5.15 -25.59 2.59
C PHE A 9 -4.22 -24.56 1.94
N SER A 10 -4.77 -23.52 1.31
CA SER A 10 -4.00 -22.42 0.70
C SER A 10 -3.11 -21.72 1.73
N VAL A 11 -3.66 -21.32 2.88
CA VAL A 11 -2.93 -20.67 3.98
C VAL A 11 -1.84 -21.58 4.53
N LYS A 12 -2.15 -22.86 4.78
CA LYS A 12 -1.18 -23.86 5.26
C LYS A 12 0.03 -24.02 4.34
N ASN A 13 -0.20 -23.93 3.03
CA ASN A 13 0.85 -24.01 2.02
C ASN A 13 1.52 -22.65 1.71
N LYS A 14 1.23 -21.60 2.47
CA LYS A 14 1.76 -20.25 2.29
C LYS A 14 1.51 -19.71 0.88
N ALA A 15 0.38 -20.07 0.29
CA ALA A 15 -0.02 -19.58 -1.01
C ALA A 15 -0.45 -18.11 -0.92
N SER A 16 -0.07 -17.33 -1.91
CA SER A 16 -0.53 -15.95 -2.05
C SER A 16 -1.97 -15.87 -2.56
N ASP A 17 -2.33 -16.79 -3.46
CA ASP A 17 -3.65 -16.81 -4.07
C ASP A 17 -4.17 -18.24 -4.22
N LEU A 18 -5.50 -18.41 -4.08
CA LEU A 18 -6.25 -19.59 -4.49
C LEU A 18 -7.06 -19.22 -5.74
N HIS A 19 -7.01 -20.06 -6.76
CA HIS A 19 -7.76 -19.90 -7.99
C HIS A 19 -8.80 -21.02 -8.13
N LEU A 20 -10.06 -20.65 -8.29
CA LEU A 20 -11.14 -21.54 -8.66
C LEU A 20 -11.54 -21.23 -10.11
N SER A 21 -11.66 -22.25 -10.93
CA SER A 21 -12.08 -22.11 -12.33
C SER A 21 -12.88 -23.32 -12.74
N SER A 22 -14.10 -23.12 -13.20
CA SER A 22 -14.98 -24.20 -13.69
C SER A 22 -14.28 -25.05 -14.74
N GLY A 23 -14.39 -26.36 -14.60
CA GLY A 23 -13.76 -27.36 -15.49
C GLY A 23 -12.32 -27.71 -15.13
N LEU A 24 -11.76 -27.15 -14.06
CA LEU A 24 -10.39 -27.41 -13.63
C LEU A 24 -10.33 -27.70 -12.12
N PRO A 25 -9.31 -28.47 -11.66
CA PRO A 25 -9.01 -28.56 -10.25
C PRO A 25 -8.66 -27.17 -9.68
N PRO A 26 -8.96 -26.89 -8.39
CA PRO A 26 -8.45 -25.69 -7.74
C PRO A 26 -6.94 -25.58 -7.85
N MET A 27 -6.43 -24.36 -7.93
CA MET A 27 -5.00 -24.07 -8.02
C MET A 27 -4.59 -23.07 -6.96
N ILE A 28 -3.36 -23.20 -6.48
CA ILE A 28 -2.75 -22.23 -5.55
C ILE A 28 -1.49 -21.63 -6.16
N ARG A 29 -1.25 -20.35 -5.87
CA ARG A 29 -0.01 -19.67 -6.24
C ARG A 29 0.96 -19.71 -5.06
N VAL A 30 2.09 -20.38 -5.24
CA VAL A 30 3.15 -20.49 -4.24
C VAL A 30 4.47 -20.03 -4.86
N ASN A 31 5.11 -19.05 -4.24
CA ASN A 31 6.38 -18.44 -4.73
C ASN A 31 6.31 -17.95 -6.21
N GLY A 32 5.13 -17.50 -6.62
CA GLY A 32 4.89 -17.02 -7.99
C GLY A 32 4.33 -18.06 -8.96
N ASP A 33 4.50 -19.35 -8.69
CA ASP A 33 4.05 -20.45 -9.55
C ASP A 33 2.62 -20.88 -9.20
N VAL A 34 1.79 -21.06 -10.22
CA VAL A 34 0.44 -21.62 -10.08
C VAL A 34 0.50 -23.14 -10.17
N ARG A 35 0.05 -23.83 -9.10
CA ARG A 35 0.09 -25.29 -8.99
C ARG A 35 -1.30 -25.84 -8.72
N ARG A 36 -1.63 -26.97 -9.36
CA ARG A 36 -2.90 -27.67 -9.14
C ARG A 36 -2.92 -28.34 -7.77
N ILE A 37 -4.08 -28.27 -7.11
CA ILE A 37 -4.38 -29.12 -5.95
C ILE A 37 -4.82 -30.48 -6.49
N ASN A 38 -4.39 -31.56 -5.86
CA ASN A 38 -4.73 -32.92 -6.29
C ASN A 38 -6.14 -33.30 -5.80
N VAL A 39 -7.14 -32.74 -6.47
CA VAL A 39 -8.56 -33.03 -6.28
C VAL A 39 -9.25 -33.00 -7.64
N ASP A 40 -10.49 -33.51 -7.72
CA ASP A 40 -11.26 -33.53 -8.97
C ASP A 40 -11.53 -32.11 -9.48
N PRO A 41 -11.69 -31.94 -10.81
CA PRO A 41 -12.12 -30.68 -11.40
C PRO A 41 -13.47 -30.23 -10.83
N LEU A 42 -13.59 -28.93 -10.56
CA LEU A 42 -14.85 -28.33 -10.09
C LEU A 42 -15.75 -28.01 -11.27
N GLU A 43 -17.04 -28.33 -11.14
CA GLU A 43 -18.06 -27.90 -12.10
C GLU A 43 -18.47 -26.45 -11.85
N HIS A 44 -19.16 -25.84 -12.82
CA HIS A 44 -19.70 -24.49 -12.69
C HIS A 44 -20.54 -24.31 -11.40
N LYS A 45 -21.44 -25.27 -11.12
CA LYS A 45 -22.30 -25.22 -9.94
C LYS A 45 -21.52 -25.23 -8.62
N ASP A 46 -20.39 -25.96 -8.59
CA ASP A 46 -19.57 -26.07 -7.37
C ASP A 46 -18.86 -24.74 -7.10
N VAL A 47 -18.21 -24.15 -8.12
CA VAL A 47 -17.53 -22.86 -8.00
C VAL A 47 -18.54 -21.76 -7.67
N HIS A 48 -19.68 -21.72 -8.36
CA HIS A 48 -20.74 -20.75 -8.11
C HIS A 48 -21.27 -20.83 -6.67
N SER A 49 -21.57 -22.05 -6.18
CA SER A 49 -22.04 -22.25 -4.80
C SER A 49 -20.99 -21.78 -3.78
N MET A 50 -19.72 -22.19 -3.93
CA MET A 50 -18.63 -21.79 -3.04
C MET A 50 -18.47 -20.27 -2.94
N VAL A 51 -18.60 -19.56 -4.06
CA VAL A 51 -18.51 -18.10 -4.11
C VAL A 51 -19.75 -17.45 -3.51
N TYR A 52 -20.91 -17.96 -3.82
CA TYR A 52 -22.20 -17.47 -3.31
C TYR A 52 -22.33 -17.60 -1.79
N ASP A 53 -21.80 -18.69 -1.21
CA ASP A 53 -21.87 -18.96 0.23
C ASP A 53 -21.12 -17.91 1.08
N ILE A 54 -20.11 -17.26 0.51
CA ILE A 54 -19.32 -16.22 1.18
C ILE A 54 -19.75 -14.79 0.85
N MET A 55 -20.71 -14.60 -0.05
CA MET A 55 -21.27 -13.30 -0.42
C MET A 55 -22.46 -12.92 0.44
N ASN A 56 -22.55 -11.63 0.78
CA ASN A 56 -23.78 -11.05 1.30
C ASN A 56 -24.79 -10.77 0.17
N ASP A 57 -26.04 -10.42 0.52
CA ASP A 57 -27.11 -10.25 -0.47
C ASP A 57 -26.84 -9.15 -1.50
N SER A 58 -26.19 -8.06 -1.09
CA SER A 58 -25.79 -6.97 -2.01
C SER A 58 -24.72 -7.42 -3.01
N GLN A 59 -23.75 -8.20 -2.54
CA GLN A 59 -22.68 -8.76 -3.38
C GLN A 59 -23.23 -9.81 -4.36
N ARG A 60 -24.16 -10.66 -3.91
CA ARG A 60 -24.87 -11.62 -4.76
C ARG A 60 -25.61 -10.92 -5.89
N LYS A 61 -26.38 -9.89 -5.54
CA LYS A 61 -27.09 -9.09 -6.52
C LYS A 61 -26.17 -8.44 -7.53
N ALA A 62 -25.09 -7.82 -7.08
CA ALA A 62 -24.09 -7.22 -7.96
C ALA A 62 -23.45 -8.27 -8.89
N TYR A 63 -23.08 -9.44 -8.35
CA TYR A 63 -22.51 -10.53 -9.15
C TYR A 63 -23.47 -11.06 -10.22
N GLU A 64 -24.75 -11.16 -9.93
CA GLU A 64 -25.77 -11.57 -10.91
C GLU A 64 -26.00 -10.54 -12.01
N GLU A 65 -25.96 -9.23 -11.66
CA GLU A 65 -26.21 -8.14 -12.61
C GLU A 65 -25.00 -7.82 -13.50
N VAL A 66 -23.78 -7.85 -12.92
CA VAL A 66 -22.55 -7.39 -13.60
C VAL A 66 -21.67 -8.55 -14.04
N LEU A 67 -21.91 -9.76 -13.55
CA LEU A 67 -21.16 -11.01 -13.81
C LEU A 67 -19.75 -11.02 -13.22
N GLU A 68 -19.41 -10.02 -12.39
CA GLU A 68 -18.17 -9.92 -11.64
C GLU A 68 -18.40 -9.18 -10.32
N CYS A 69 -17.62 -9.50 -9.30
CA CYS A 69 -17.72 -8.88 -7.99
C CYS A 69 -16.40 -8.94 -7.24
N ASP A 70 -15.95 -7.78 -6.77
CA ASP A 70 -14.81 -7.66 -5.84
C ASP A 70 -15.32 -7.48 -4.42
N PHE A 71 -14.79 -8.24 -3.48
CA PHE A 71 -15.12 -8.10 -2.06
C PHE A 71 -14.03 -8.68 -1.18
N SER A 72 -14.12 -8.44 0.12
CA SER A 72 -13.26 -9.09 1.11
C SER A 72 -14.11 -9.77 2.18
N PHE A 73 -13.57 -10.83 2.77
CA PHE A 73 -14.18 -11.49 3.91
C PHE A 73 -13.10 -12.11 4.82
N GLU A 74 -13.47 -12.45 6.02
CA GLU A 74 -12.58 -13.01 7.01
C GLU A 74 -13.12 -14.35 7.51
N ILE A 75 -12.24 -15.33 7.62
CA ILE A 75 -12.51 -16.56 8.36
C ILE A 75 -11.79 -16.44 9.69
N GLN A 76 -12.56 -16.33 10.77
CA GLN A 76 -12.05 -16.16 12.12
C GLN A 76 -11.06 -17.29 12.48
N GLY A 77 -9.89 -16.91 12.96
CA GLY A 77 -8.82 -17.85 13.31
C GLY A 77 -8.03 -18.41 12.12
N LEU A 78 -8.34 -18.02 10.89
CA LEU A 78 -7.61 -18.45 9.69
C LEU A 78 -6.88 -17.29 9.00
N ALA A 79 -7.62 -16.45 8.28
CA ALA A 79 -7.09 -15.29 7.57
C ALA A 79 -8.23 -14.42 7.01
N ARG A 80 -7.88 -13.21 6.56
CA ARG A 80 -8.71 -12.37 5.71
C ARG A 80 -8.35 -12.61 4.24
N PHE A 81 -9.35 -12.53 3.37
CA PHE A 81 -9.18 -12.78 1.94
C PHE A 81 -9.81 -11.65 1.13
N ARG A 82 -9.12 -11.20 0.09
CA ARG A 82 -9.70 -10.40 -0.98
C ARG A 82 -10.11 -11.35 -2.11
N VAL A 83 -11.34 -11.21 -2.58
CA VAL A 83 -11.93 -12.08 -3.59
C VAL A 83 -12.30 -11.26 -4.82
N ASN A 84 -11.92 -11.74 -5.98
CA ASN A 84 -12.51 -11.34 -7.24
C ASN A 84 -13.25 -12.55 -7.81
N ALA A 85 -14.56 -12.46 -7.90
CA ALA A 85 -15.43 -13.45 -8.53
C ALA A 85 -15.83 -12.97 -9.92
N PHE A 86 -15.84 -13.85 -10.90
CA PHE A 86 -16.13 -13.51 -12.29
C PHE A 86 -16.69 -14.72 -13.07
N ASN A 87 -17.27 -14.45 -14.24
CA ASN A 87 -17.68 -15.49 -15.17
C ASN A 87 -16.73 -15.54 -16.37
N HIS A 88 -16.50 -16.74 -16.88
CA HIS A 88 -15.72 -17.00 -18.10
C HIS A 88 -16.38 -18.08 -18.95
N ASN A 89 -15.80 -18.43 -20.10
CA ASN A 89 -16.39 -19.34 -21.08
C ASN A 89 -16.78 -20.75 -20.57
N ARG A 90 -16.19 -21.22 -19.47
CA ARG A 90 -16.52 -22.51 -18.86
C ARG A 90 -17.49 -22.38 -17.66
N GLY A 91 -17.77 -21.14 -17.19
CA GLY A 91 -18.64 -20.87 -16.06
C GLY A 91 -18.03 -19.92 -15.04
N ALA A 92 -18.37 -20.11 -13.77
CA ALA A 92 -17.86 -19.28 -12.68
C ALA A 92 -16.37 -19.50 -12.42
N GLY A 93 -15.70 -18.43 -12.03
CA GLY A 93 -14.32 -18.42 -11.55
C GLY A 93 -14.14 -17.47 -10.38
N ALA A 94 -13.11 -17.69 -9.56
CA ALA A 94 -12.77 -16.79 -8.48
C ALA A 94 -11.29 -16.87 -8.14
N VAL A 95 -10.74 -15.73 -7.73
CA VAL A 95 -9.39 -15.63 -7.18
C VAL A 95 -9.48 -15.10 -5.76
N PHE A 96 -8.87 -15.82 -4.84
CA PHE A 96 -8.82 -15.48 -3.42
C PHE A 96 -7.38 -15.13 -3.07
N ARG A 97 -7.12 -13.87 -2.78
CA ARG A 97 -5.82 -13.42 -2.28
C ARG A 97 -5.80 -13.47 -0.76
N THR A 98 -4.86 -14.21 -0.20
CA THR A 98 -4.65 -14.23 1.25
C THR A 98 -4.06 -12.90 1.70
N ILE A 99 -4.73 -12.24 2.65
CA ILE A 99 -4.25 -11.02 3.29
C ILE A 99 -3.46 -11.42 4.53
N PRO A 100 -2.19 -11.01 4.68
CA PRO A 100 -1.39 -11.36 5.83
C PRO A 100 -2.03 -10.86 7.14
N SER A 101 -2.17 -11.73 8.12
CA SER A 101 -2.70 -11.37 9.44
C SER A 101 -1.65 -10.72 10.34
N LYS A 102 -0.36 -10.91 10.02
CA LYS A 102 0.75 -10.40 10.83
C LYS A 102 1.31 -9.12 10.24
N ILE A 103 1.25 -8.04 11.02
CA ILE A 103 1.94 -6.79 10.72
C ILE A 103 3.38 -6.91 11.16
N LEU A 104 4.31 -6.65 10.23
CA LEU A 104 5.74 -6.62 10.52
C LEU A 104 6.11 -5.28 11.16
N THR A 105 6.98 -5.31 12.18
CA THR A 105 7.53 -4.10 12.77
C THR A 105 8.51 -3.43 11.81
N LEU A 106 8.79 -2.14 12.01
CA LEU A 106 9.79 -1.41 11.21
C LEU A 106 11.18 -2.06 11.30
N GLU A 107 11.53 -2.65 12.44
CA GLU A 107 12.78 -3.40 12.61
C GLU A 107 12.79 -4.68 11.78
N GLN A 108 11.70 -5.45 11.79
CA GLN A 108 11.57 -6.67 10.96
C GLN A 108 11.59 -6.36 9.45
N LEU A 109 11.14 -5.17 9.07
CA LEU A 109 11.23 -4.66 7.69
C LEU A 109 12.62 -4.13 7.32
N ASN A 110 13.55 -4.07 8.27
CA ASN A 110 14.84 -3.38 8.13
C ASN A 110 14.66 -1.93 7.64
N ALA A 111 13.59 -1.27 8.09
CA ALA A 111 13.25 0.07 7.68
C ALA A 111 14.27 1.08 8.23
N PRO A 112 14.63 2.14 7.48
CA PRO A 112 15.43 3.25 7.99
C PRO A 112 14.82 3.87 9.25
N LYS A 113 15.65 4.26 10.20
CA LYS A 113 15.21 4.85 11.49
C LYS A 113 14.27 6.04 11.31
N ILE A 114 14.44 6.81 10.26
CA ILE A 114 13.60 7.97 9.96
C ILE A 114 12.11 7.60 9.80
N PHE A 115 11.77 6.34 9.44
CA PHE A 115 10.37 5.93 9.33
C PHE A 115 9.65 5.95 10.68
N ALA A 116 10.35 5.54 11.74
CA ALA A 116 9.83 5.62 13.10
C ALA A 116 9.62 7.08 13.54
N GLU A 117 10.57 7.96 13.20
CA GLU A 117 10.47 9.39 13.51
C GLU A 117 9.31 10.07 12.75
N LEU A 118 9.13 9.73 11.47
CA LEU A 118 8.02 10.24 10.66
C LEU A 118 6.66 9.75 11.20
N ALA A 119 6.59 8.49 11.64
CA ALA A 119 5.36 7.91 12.18
C ALA A 119 4.89 8.56 13.49
N LEU A 120 5.77 9.21 14.24
CA LEU A 120 5.47 9.87 15.50
C LEU A 120 5.36 11.40 15.39
N LYS A 121 5.37 11.96 14.17
CA LYS A 121 5.14 13.40 14.00
C LYS A 121 3.71 13.77 14.40
N PRO A 122 3.52 14.91 15.07
CA PRO A 122 2.19 15.30 15.55
C PRO A 122 1.24 15.72 14.44
N ARG A 123 1.76 16.14 13.27
CA ARG A 123 0.98 16.59 12.12
C ARG A 123 1.82 16.62 10.86
N GLY A 124 1.15 16.74 9.72
CA GLY A 124 1.76 16.84 8.41
C GLY A 124 1.47 15.62 7.55
N MET A 125 2.06 15.56 6.38
CA MET A 125 1.80 14.51 5.40
C MET A 125 3.04 13.65 5.17
N VAL A 126 2.87 12.34 5.30
CA VAL A 126 3.86 11.32 4.94
C VAL A 126 3.31 10.50 3.79
N LEU A 127 4.04 10.43 2.70
CA LEU A 127 3.65 9.70 1.50
C LEU A 127 4.57 8.50 1.27
N VAL A 128 3.98 7.33 1.06
CA VAL A 128 4.69 6.13 0.64
C VAL A 128 4.29 5.81 -0.79
N THR A 129 5.24 5.84 -1.71
CA THR A 129 4.98 5.74 -3.14
C THR A 129 5.76 4.60 -3.78
N GLY A 130 5.38 4.23 -4.99
CA GLY A 130 6.00 3.16 -5.76
C GLY A 130 4.98 2.38 -6.58
N PRO A 131 5.44 1.53 -7.50
CA PRO A 131 4.57 0.73 -8.33
C PRO A 131 3.74 -0.27 -7.50
N THR A 132 2.73 -0.84 -8.12
CA THR A 132 1.96 -1.94 -7.52
C THR A 132 2.90 -3.09 -7.13
N GLY A 133 2.72 -3.63 -5.92
CA GLY A 133 3.56 -4.71 -5.41
C GLY A 133 4.93 -4.27 -4.88
N SER A 134 5.19 -2.96 -4.71
CA SER A 134 6.43 -2.45 -4.12
C SER A 134 6.47 -2.51 -2.58
N GLY A 135 5.42 -2.98 -1.92
CA GLY A 135 5.37 -3.12 -0.47
C GLY A 135 4.88 -1.87 0.29
N LYS A 136 4.24 -0.92 -0.37
CA LYS A 136 3.73 0.32 0.26
C LYS A 136 2.83 0.04 1.48
N SER A 137 1.84 -0.82 1.31
CA SER A 137 0.89 -1.17 2.37
C SER A 137 1.59 -1.83 3.56
N THR A 138 2.61 -2.66 3.30
CA THR A 138 3.41 -3.31 4.36
C THR A 138 4.21 -2.27 5.15
N THR A 139 4.84 -1.32 4.47
CA THR A 139 5.59 -0.23 5.10
C THR A 139 4.67 0.67 5.93
N LEU A 140 3.52 1.07 5.38
CA LEU A 140 2.54 1.87 6.10
C LEU A 140 1.95 1.14 7.30
N ALA A 141 1.64 -0.15 7.15
CA ALA A 141 1.18 -0.96 8.29
C ALA A 141 2.22 -1.00 9.42
N GLY A 142 3.50 -1.13 9.08
CA GLY A 142 4.59 -1.05 10.05
C GLY A 142 4.69 0.32 10.74
N MET A 143 4.51 1.42 9.99
CA MET A 143 4.51 2.78 10.54
C MET A 143 3.30 3.04 11.45
N VAL A 144 2.11 2.62 11.03
CA VAL A 144 0.88 2.71 11.85
C VAL A 144 1.00 1.86 13.11
N ASN A 145 1.56 0.65 13.00
CA ASN A 145 1.80 -0.19 14.17
C ASN A 145 2.80 0.46 15.14
N HIS A 146 3.85 1.10 14.63
CA HIS A 146 4.81 1.84 15.46
C HIS A 146 4.13 3.00 16.20
N LEU A 147 3.27 3.77 15.54
CA LEU A 147 2.45 4.80 16.18
C LEU A 147 1.55 4.20 17.27
N ASN A 148 0.84 3.12 16.94
CA ASN A 148 -0.07 2.42 17.83
C ASN A 148 0.59 1.85 19.11
N GLU A 149 1.88 1.54 19.04
CA GLU A 149 2.66 1.03 20.18
C GLU A 149 3.24 2.13 21.06
N ASN A 150 3.41 3.35 20.52
CA ASN A 150 4.16 4.41 21.19
C ASN A 150 3.30 5.58 21.66
N GLU A 151 2.21 5.90 20.97
CA GLU A 151 1.39 7.08 21.25
C GLU A 151 -0.04 6.71 21.66
N TYR A 152 -0.66 7.57 22.48
CA TYR A 152 -2.08 7.49 22.81
C TYR A 152 -2.85 8.44 21.91
N GLY A 153 -3.62 7.91 20.97
CA GLY A 153 -4.35 8.73 20.01
C GLY A 153 -5.41 7.91 19.26
N HIS A 154 -6.06 8.55 18.30
CA HIS A 154 -7.02 7.94 17.42
C HIS A 154 -6.48 7.90 15.99
N VAL A 155 -6.33 6.71 15.44
CA VAL A 155 -5.94 6.49 14.04
C VAL A 155 -7.16 6.04 13.24
N LEU A 156 -7.50 6.79 12.23
CA LEU A 156 -8.55 6.45 11.28
C LEU A 156 -7.93 6.04 9.94
N THR A 157 -8.36 4.91 9.37
CA THR A 157 -7.95 4.53 8.02
C THR A 157 -9.13 4.51 7.07
N VAL A 158 -8.89 4.89 5.81
CA VAL A 158 -9.82 4.74 4.69
C VAL A 158 -9.11 3.98 3.59
N GLU A 159 -9.59 2.79 3.27
CA GLU A 159 -8.89 1.84 2.41
C GLU A 159 -9.86 1.18 1.40
N ASP A 160 -9.30 0.70 0.29
CA ASP A 160 -10.05 0.00 -0.75
C ASP A 160 -9.21 -1.11 -1.40
N PRO A 161 -9.20 -2.31 -0.82
CA PRO A 161 -9.73 -2.72 0.50
C PRO A 161 -8.72 -2.54 1.64
N ILE A 162 -9.14 -2.91 2.88
CA ILE A 162 -8.24 -3.05 4.03
C ILE A 162 -7.25 -4.20 3.74
N GLU A 163 -5.94 -3.87 3.77
CA GLU A 163 -4.87 -4.85 3.51
C GLU A 163 -4.27 -5.46 4.77
N PHE A 164 -4.32 -4.75 5.90
CA PHE A 164 -3.86 -5.22 7.20
C PHE A 164 -4.86 -4.80 8.27
N VAL A 165 -5.28 -5.74 9.10
CA VAL A 165 -6.14 -5.45 10.25
C VAL A 165 -5.27 -5.12 11.46
N HIS A 166 -5.47 -3.92 12.02
CA HIS A 166 -4.77 -3.45 13.20
C HIS A 166 -5.59 -3.71 14.45
N GLU A 167 -4.97 -4.29 15.45
CA GLU A 167 -5.52 -4.31 16.81
C GLU A 167 -5.22 -2.98 17.49
N SER A 168 -6.20 -2.39 18.17
CA SER A 168 -5.97 -1.20 19.00
C SER A 168 -5.08 -1.59 20.20
N LYS A 169 -3.96 -0.86 20.36
CA LYS A 169 -3.00 -1.03 21.46
C LYS A 169 -3.06 0.20 22.36
N LYS A 170 -2.14 1.15 22.19
CA LYS A 170 -2.24 2.47 22.83
C LYS A 170 -3.18 3.40 22.07
N CYS A 171 -3.21 3.29 20.74
CA CYS A 171 -4.18 4.02 19.93
C CYS A 171 -5.51 3.29 19.83
N LEU A 172 -6.58 4.06 19.74
CA LEU A 172 -7.83 3.60 19.12
C LEU A 172 -7.61 3.56 17.62
N ILE A 173 -7.85 2.43 16.96
CA ILE A 173 -7.76 2.31 15.49
C ILE A 173 -9.12 1.96 14.92
N ASN A 174 -9.63 2.81 14.05
CA ASN A 174 -10.85 2.59 13.28
C ASN A 174 -10.51 2.49 11.80
N GLN A 175 -10.76 1.33 11.21
CA GLN A 175 -10.49 1.08 9.79
C GLN A 175 -11.79 1.05 9.01
N ARG A 176 -11.87 1.86 7.95
CA ARG A 176 -13.04 1.97 7.09
C ARG A 176 -12.68 1.52 5.68
N GLU A 177 -13.37 0.51 5.20
CA GLU A 177 -13.25 -0.02 3.84
C GLU A 177 -14.34 0.58 2.95
N VAL A 178 -13.96 1.00 1.76
CA VAL A 178 -14.92 1.47 0.74
C VAL A 178 -15.81 0.30 0.31
N GLY A 179 -17.09 0.54 0.22
CA GLY A 179 -18.13 -0.47 0.00
C GLY A 179 -18.76 -0.90 1.32
N PRO A 180 -18.13 -1.73 2.15
CA PRO A 180 -18.71 -2.22 3.40
C PRO A 180 -18.95 -1.13 4.47
N HIS A 181 -18.05 -0.15 4.60
CA HIS A 181 -18.07 0.79 5.72
C HIS A 181 -18.26 2.25 5.31
N THR A 182 -18.11 2.56 4.05
CA THR A 182 -18.31 3.89 3.47
C THR A 182 -18.57 3.79 1.98
N LEU A 183 -19.32 4.72 1.41
CA LEU A 183 -19.65 4.70 -0.02
C LEU A 183 -18.51 5.21 -0.92
N SER A 184 -17.58 5.98 -0.39
CA SER A 184 -16.43 6.50 -1.13
C SER A 184 -15.33 7.00 -0.20
N PHE A 185 -14.11 7.14 -0.73
CA PHE A 185 -13.00 7.83 -0.06
C PHE A 185 -13.40 9.24 0.40
N ASN A 186 -14.03 9.99 -0.49
CA ASN A 186 -14.40 11.38 -0.23
C ASN A 186 -15.41 11.52 0.90
N ASN A 187 -16.44 10.67 0.94
CA ASN A 187 -17.39 10.65 2.05
C ASN A 187 -16.72 10.32 3.38
N ALA A 188 -15.84 9.32 3.39
CA ALA A 188 -15.13 8.93 4.58
C ALA A 188 -14.17 10.03 5.07
N LEU A 189 -13.40 10.67 4.19
CA LEU A 189 -12.47 11.73 4.55
C LEU A 189 -13.17 13.00 5.04
N ARG A 190 -14.29 13.38 4.43
CA ARG A 190 -15.12 14.50 4.93
C ARG A 190 -15.66 14.22 6.32
N SER A 191 -16.04 12.99 6.60
CA SER A 191 -16.49 12.57 7.94
C SER A 191 -15.34 12.54 8.93
N ALA A 192 -14.18 12.02 8.50
CA ALA A 192 -12.98 11.81 9.31
C ALA A 192 -12.59 13.05 10.12
N LEU A 193 -12.67 14.23 9.52
CA LEU A 193 -12.33 15.49 10.19
C LEU A 193 -13.23 15.82 11.40
N ARG A 194 -14.35 15.11 11.59
CA ARG A 194 -15.28 15.24 12.70
C ARG A 194 -15.29 14.04 13.63
N GLU A 195 -14.43 13.07 13.37
CA GLU A 195 -14.32 11.81 14.14
C GLU A 195 -13.18 11.87 15.17
N ASP A 196 -12.63 13.06 15.42
CA ASP A 196 -11.53 13.32 16.36
C ASP A 196 -10.28 12.45 16.13
N PRO A 197 -9.77 12.33 14.90
CA PRO A 197 -8.55 11.59 14.64
C PRO A 197 -7.30 12.42 14.94
N ASP A 198 -6.26 11.77 15.44
CA ASP A 198 -4.90 12.34 15.49
C ASP A 198 -4.13 12.01 14.21
N ALA A 199 -4.35 10.82 13.67
CA ALA A 199 -3.75 10.38 12.42
C ALA A 199 -4.80 9.78 11.46
N ILE A 200 -4.61 10.03 10.17
CA ILE A 200 -5.49 9.53 9.10
C ILE A 200 -4.63 8.81 8.06
N LEU A 201 -4.96 7.55 7.74
CA LEU A 201 -4.37 6.85 6.62
C LEU A 201 -5.35 6.86 5.45
N VAL A 202 -4.90 7.40 4.31
CA VAL A 202 -5.60 7.39 3.03
C VAL A 202 -4.96 6.32 2.16
N GLY A 203 -5.65 5.21 1.97
CA GLY A 203 -5.10 4.02 1.31
C GLY A 203 -4.53 4.30 -0.08
N GLU A 204 -5.19 5.17 -0.87
CA GLU A 204 -4.68 5.65 -2.14
C GLU A 204 -5.25 7.03 -2.50
N MET A 205 -4.36 7.92 -2.93
CA MET A 205 -4.72 9.27 -3.38
C MET A 205 -4.78 9.31 -4.92
N ARG A 206 -5.96 8.99 -5.49
CA ARG A 206 -6.15 8.86 -6.95
C ARG A 206 -6.65 10.12 -7.63
N ASP A 207 -7.55 10.82 -6.98
CA ASP A 207 -8.31 11.92 -7.56
C ASP A 207 -8.10 13.24 -6.82
N LEU A 208 -8.45 14.32 -7.48
CA LEU A 208 -8.30 15.70 -6.99
C LEU A 208 -8.97 15.90 -5.64
N GLU A 209 -10.19 15.40 -5.45
CA GLU A 209 -10.95 15.64 -4.23
C GLU A 209 -10.33 14.91 -3.02
N THR A 210 -9.91 13.65 -3.21
CA THR A 210 -9.19 12.89 -2.18
C THR A 210 -7.89 13.59 -1.77
N ILE A 211 -7.11 14.07 -2.75
CA ILE A 211 -5.87 14.80 -2.50
C ILE A 211 -6.14 16.12 -1.77
N ARG A 212 -7.16 16.87 -2.17
CA ARG A 212 -7.57 18.11 -1.51
C ARG A 212 -7.93 17.89 -0.05
N LEU A 213 -8.75 16.88 0.24
CA LEU A 213 -9.15 16.55 1.61
C LEU A 213 -7.97 16.09 2.46
N ALA A 214 -7.06 15.31 1.90
CA ALA A 214 -5.84 14.88 2.58
C ALA A 214 -4.90 16.05 2.92
N LEU A 215 -4.70 16.98 1.97
CA LEU A 215 -3.93 18.21 2.20
C LEU A 215 -4.56 19.08 3.27
N THR A 216 -5.88 19.27 3.23
CA THR A 216 -6.62 20.03 4.24
C THR A 216 -6.48 19.41 5.62
N ALA A 217 -6.57 18.09 5.74
CA ALA A 217 -6.37 17.39 7.01
C ALA A 217 -4.95 17.60 7.57
N ALA A 218 -3.92 17.49 6.71
CA ALA A 218 -2.54 17.72 7.13
C ALA A 218 -2.28 19.16 7.54
N GLU A 219 -2.86 20.14 6.84
CA GLU A 219 -2.73 21.56 7.15
C GLU A 219 -3.46 21.94 8.46
N THR A 220 -4.59 21.30 8.73
CA THR A 220 -5.40 21.58 9.92
C THR A 220 -4.96 20.82 11.19
N GLY A 221 -3.82 20.15 11.16
CA GLY A 221 -3.18 19.63 12.36
C GLY A 221 -3.16 18.11 12.53
N HIS A 222 -3.58 17.35 11.52
CA HIS A 222 -3.57 15.89 11.55
C HIS A 222 -2.28 15.32 10.94
N LEU A 223 -1.84 14.16 11.42
CA LEU A 223 -0.84 13.34 10.74
C LEU A 223 -1.54 12.53 9.64
N VAL A 224 -1.17 12.75 8.39
CA VAL A 224 -1.77 12.07 7.24
C VAL A 224 -0.76 11.15 6.59
N PHE A 225 -1.09 9.87 6.49
CA PHE A 225 -0.39 8.89 5.68
C PHE A 225 -1.14 8.69 4.38
N GLY A 226 -0.43 8.63 3.26
CA GLY A 226 -1.06 8.37 1.97
C GLY A 226 -0.16 7.60 1.02
N THR A 227 -0.76 7.02 -0.03
CA THR A 227 -0.03 6.35 -1.10
C THR A 227 -0.32 6.95 -2.47
N LEU A 228 0.70 6.89 -3.33
CA LEU A 228 0.60 7.14 -4.77
C LEU A 228 1.43 6.08 -5.52
N HIS A 229 1.21 5.96 -6.83
CA HIS A 229 1.95 5.03 -7.70
C HIS A 229 3.16 5.65 -8.41
N THR A 230 3.62 6.79 -7.95
CA THR A 230 4.79 7.49 -8.49
C THR A 230 6.09 6.80 -8.12
N SER A 231 7.11 6.94 -8.98
CA SER A 231 8.41 6.24 -8.84
C SER A 231 9.52 7.07 -8.20
N SER A 232 9.25 8.32 -7.82
CA SER A 232 10.22 9.19 -7.14
C SER A 232 9.50 10.28 -6.33
N ALA A 233 10.20 10.87 -5.37
CA ALA A 233 9.69 11.98 -4.57
C ALA A 233 9.35 13.21 -5.44
N ALA A 234 10.20 13.55 -6.39
CA ALA A 234 9.96 14.65 -7.32
C ALA A 234 8.69 14.43 -8.15
N LYS A 235 8.52 13.25 -8.74
CA LYS A 235 7.29 12.89 -9.48
C LYS A 235 6.05 12.86 -8.58
N THR A 236 6.20 12.57 -7.30
CA THR A 236 5.10 12.60 -6.35
C THR A 236 4.59 14.02 -6.15
N VAL A 237 5.49 14.98 -5.95
CA VAL A 237 5.13 16.40 -5.83
C VAL A 237 4.45 16.90 -7.10
N ASP A 238 5.03 16.62 -8.27
CA ASP A 238 4.42 16.97 -9.57
C ASP A 238 3.02 16.38 -9.71
N ARG A 239 2.85 15.09 -9.41
CA ARG A 239 1.56 14.41 -9.54
C ARG A 239 0.48 15.03 -8.68
N ILE A 240 0.81 15.41 -7.43
CA ILE A 240 -0.14 16.06 -6.51
C ILE A 240 -0.56 17.42 -7.06
N VAL A 241 0.39 18.23 -7.52
CA VAL A 241 0.09 19.56 -8.06
C VAL A 241 -0.66 19.50 -9.39
N ASP A 242 -0.31 18.54 -10.24
CA ASP A 242 -0.83 18.47 -11.62
C ASP A 242 -2.29 18.03 -11.72
N VAL A 243 -2.85 17.39 -10.71
CA VAL A 243 -4.29 17.06 -10.71
C VAL A 243 -5.18 18.29 -10.53
N PHE A 244 -4.62 19.41 -10.04
CA PHE A 244 -5.38 20.65 -9.80
C PHE A 244 -5.42 21.54 -11.03
N PRO A 245 -6.52 22.33 -11.18
CA PRO A 245 -6.59 23.36 -12.20
C PRO A 245 -5.44 24.38 -12.08
N ALA A 246 -5.03 24.96 -13.19
CA ALA A 246 -3.91 25.90 -13.25
C ALA A 246 -4.03 27.06 -12.23
N ALA A 247 -5.25 27.58 -12.04
CA ALA A 247 -5.53 28.67 -11.10
C ALA A 247 -5.31 28.30 -9.62
N GLU A 248 -5.29 27.01 -9.28
CA GLU A 248 -5.14 26.53 -7.90
C GLU A 248 -3.71 26.03 -7.61
N LYS A 249 -2.89 25.79 -8.63
CA LYS A 249 -1.57 25.13 -8.46
C LYS A 249 -0.63 25.87 -7.52
N GLU A 250 -0.63 27.19 -7.53
CA GLU A 250 0.21 28.00 -6.64
C GLU A 250 -0.20 27.80 -5.16
N MET A 251 -1.50 27.86 -4.89
CA MET A 251 -2.05 27.59 -3.55
C MET A 251 -1.72 26.16 -3.09
N VAL A 252 -1.88 25.17 -3.97
CA VAL A 252 -1.58 23.76 -3.66
C VAL A 252 -0.10 23.55 -3.35
N ARG A 253 0.82 24.21 -4.10
CA ARG A 253 2.25 24.19 -3.79
C ARG A 253 2.54 24.78 -2.42
N ALA A 254 1.90 25.88 -2.07
CA ALA A 254 2.05 26.51 -0.75
C ALA A 254 1.57 25.55 0.35
N MET A 255 0.37 24.99 0.25
CA MET A 255 -0.17 24.01 1.19
C MET A 255 0.73 22.79 1.34
N LEU A 256 1.17 22.20 0.21
CA LEU A 256 2.03 21.04 0.18
C LEU A 256 3.39 21.33 0.81
N SER A 257 3.99 22.49 0.53
CA SER A 257 5.27 22.90 1.10
C SER A 257 5.24 22.99 2.63
N GLU A 258 4.11 23.40 3.21
CA GLU A 258 3.96 23.49 4.67
C GLU A 258 3.60 22.13 5.30
N SER A 259 2.81 21.32 4.60
CA SER A 259 2.26 20.07 5.15
C SER A 259 3.15 18.86 4.95
N LEU A 260 3.93 18.80 3.85
CA LEU A 260 4.73 17.63 3.52
C LEU A 260 5.93 17.48 4.45
N ILE A 261 5.98 16.38 5.20
CA ILE A 261 7.08 16.05 6.10
C ILE A 261 7.98 14.94 5.58
N GLY A 262 7.47 14.06 4.72
CA GLY A 262 8.30 13.04 4.10
C GLY A 262 7.63 12.36 2.90
N VAL A 263 8.45 11.97 1.95
CA VAL A 263 8.09 11.07 0.83
C VAL A 263 9.07 9.91 0.82
N ILE A 264 8.52 8.71 0.86
CA ILE A 264 9.25 7.44 0.79
C ILE A 264 8.86 6.77 -0.51
N SER A 265 9.73 6.83 -1.52
CA SER A 265 9.52 6.11 -2.77
C SER A 265 10.21 4.76 -2.71
N GLN A 266 9.47 3.68 -2.93
CA GLN A 266 9.89 2.32 -2.61
C GLN A 266 9.82 1.40 -3.82
N THR A 267 10.84 0.55 -3.98
CA THR A 267 10.84 -0.58 -4.89
C THR A 267 11.36 -1.83 -4.18
N LEU A 268 10.93 -3.02 -4.63
CA LEU A 268 11.43 -4.28 -4.11
C LEU A 268 12.51 -4.86 -5.02
N CYS A 269 13.62 -5.27 -4.40
CA CYS A 269 14.73 -5.96 -5.03
C CYS A 269 14.78 -7.41 -4.57
N LYS A 270 15.16 -8.33 -5.45
CA LYS A 270 15.45 -9.71 -5.08
C LYS A 270 16.73 -9.74 -4.24
N THR A 271 16.69 -10.50 -3.13
CA THR A 271 17.91 -10.74 -2.36
C THR A 271 18.89 -11.60 -3.15
N LYS A 272 20.19 -11.36 -2.94
CA LYS A 272 21.26 -12.06 -3.68
C LYS A 272 21.25 -13.58 -3.45
N ASP A 273 20.85 -14.03 -2.27
CA ASP A 273 20.71 -15.42 -1.90
C ASP A 273 19.44 -16.10 -2.42
N GLY A 274 18.54 -15.32 -3.06
CA GLY A 274 17.26 -15.81 -3.57
C GLY A 274 16.22 -16.13 -2.51
N SER A 275 16.49 -15.82 -1.23
CA SER A 275 15.58 -16.15 -0.11
C SER A 275 14.32 -15.29 -0.04
N GLY A 276 14.33 -14.11 -0.68
CA GLY A 276 13.20 -13.20 -0.62
C GLY A 276 13.41 -11.89 -1.37
N ARG A 277 12.82 -10.83 -0.82
CA ARG A 277 12.91 -9.47 -1.35
C ARG A 277 13.23 -8.49 -0.24
N VAL A 278 13.95 -7.43 -0.58
CA VAL A 278 14.26 -6.31 0.29
C VAL A 278 13.79 -5.02 -0.38
N ALA A 279 13.32 -4.07 0.42
CA ALA A 279 12.91 -2.77 -0.08
C ALA A 279 14.13 -1.85 -0.25
N ALA A 280 14.17 -1.15 -1.38
CA ALA A 280 15.07 -0.02 -1.61
C ALA A 280 14.24 1.25 -1.65
N HIS A 281 14.75 2.34 -1.05
CA HIS A 281 14.00 3.57 -0.81
C HIS A 281 14.74 4.80 -1.31
N GLU A 282 14.01 5.71 -1.96
CA GLU A 282 14.32 7.12 -2.00
C GLU A 282 13.56 7.81 -0.86
N ILE A 283 14.23 8.63 -0.07
CA ILE A 283 13.66 9.33 1.08
C ILE A 283 13.90 10.82 0.92
N MET A 284 12.82 11.58 0.82
CA MET A 284 12.80 13.03 0.83
C MET A 284 12.11 13.53 2.10
N LEU A 285 12.71 14.49 2.78
CA LEU A 285 12.13 15.11 3.98
C LEU A 285 11.79 16.57 3.70
N GLY A 286 10.76 17.07 4.40
CA GLY A 286 10.29 18.45 4.30
C GLY A 286 11.23 19.45 4.98
N THR A 287 12.50 19.49 4.60
CA THR A 287 13.46 20.50 5.02
C THR A 287 13.11 21.86 4.44
N ALA A 288 13.66 22.93 5.00
CA ALA A 288 13.47 24.28 4.48
C ALA A 288 13.85 24.39 2.98
N ALA A 289 14.92 23.72 2.56
CA ALA A 289 15.35 23.68 1.16
C ALA A 289 14.30 23.00 0.27
N ILE A 290 13.81 21.81 0.66
CA ILE A 290 12.79 21.08 -0.10
C ILE A 290 11.48 21.88 -0.16
N ARG A 291 11.03 22.45 0.94
CA ARG A 291 9.81 23.29 0.99
C ARG A 291 9.90 24.48 0.04
N ASN A 292 11.06 25.12 -0.03
CA ASN A 292 11.29 26.23 -0.95
C ASN A 292 11.23 25.78 -2.42
N LEU A 293 11.84 24.62 -2.75
CA LEU A 293 11.79 24.07 -4.10
C LEU A 293 10.36 23.73 -4.54
N ILE A 294 9.52 23.24 -3.60
CA ILE A 294 8.09 22.99 -3.87
C ILE A 294 7.36 24.30 -4.19
N ARG A 295 7.51 25.31 -3.33
CA ARG A 295 6.86 26.63 -3.51
C ARG A 295 7.24 27.27 -4.84
N GLU A 296 8.51 27.23 -5.18
CA GLU A 296 9.06 27.87 -6.40
C GLU A 296 8.91 27.01 -7.66
N SER A 297 8.25 25.83 -7.56
CA SER A 297 8.12 24.89 -8.69
C SER A 297 9.46 24.44 -9.30
N LYS A 298 10.51 24.38 -8.49
CA LYS A 298 11.87 23.96 -8.91
C LYS A 298 12.09 22.47 -8.68
N ILE A 299 11.18 21.65 -9.19
CA ILE A 299 11.15 20.21 -8.96
C ILE A 299 12.40 19.50 -9.46
N ALA A 300 12.97 19.96 -10.58
CA ALA A 300 14.19 19.40 -11.14
C ALA A 300 15.40 19.47 -10.18
N GLN A 301 15.41 20.41 -9.23
CA GLN A 301 16.51 20.56 -8.25
C GLN A 301 16.32 19.66 -7.01
N MET A 302 15.17 19.01 -6.84
CA MET A 302 14.90 18.16 -5.66
C MET A 302 15.86 16.98 -5.58
N TYR A 303 16.19 16.36 -6.69
CA TYR A 303 17.11 15.23 -6.71
C TYR A 303 18.47 15.58 -6.07
N SER A 304 19.04 16.74 -6.43
CA SER A 304 20.30 17.19 -5.84
C SER A 304 20.19 17.49 -4.35
N ALA A 305 19.06 18.06 -3.91
CA ALA A 305 18.80 18.31 -2.50
C ALA A 305 18.66 17.00 -1.69
N ILE A 306 18.01 15.99 -2.26
CA ILE A 306 17.92 14.65 -1.67
C ILE A 306 19.32 14.01 -1.58
N GLN A 307 20.08 14.06 -2.67
CA GLN A 307 21.40 13.46 -2.78
C GLN A 307 22.39 14.00 -1.72
N THR A 308 22.29 15.26 -1.39
CA THR A 308 23.17 15.93 -0.42
C THR A 308 22.59 15.94 1.00
N GLY A 309 21.38 15.44 1.20
CA GLY A 309 20.65 15.48 2.47
C GLY A 309 20.85 14.26 3.39
N ASN A 310 21.91 13.48 3.22
CA ASN A 310 22.16 12.28 4.03
C ASN A 310 22.27 12.55 5.53
N ASN A 311 22.77 13.71 5.92
CA ASN A 311 22.91 14.12 7.32
C ASN A 311 21.59 14.28 8.06
N VAL A 312 20.48 14.47 7.34
CA VAL A 312 19.12 14.57 7.92
C VAL A 312 18.26 13.33 7.66
N GLY A 313 18.83 12.31 7.02
CA GLY A 313 18.15 11.04 6.74
C GLY A 313 17.56 10.93 5.33
N MET A 314 17.81 11.89 4.44
CA MET A 314 17.46 11.78 3.02
C MET A 314 18.44 10.87 2.29
N GLN A 315 17.95 10.18 1.27
CA GLN A 315 18.77 9.38 0.36
C GLN A 315 18.10 9.26 -1.01
N THR A 316 18.89 9.15 -2.06
CA THR A 316 18.40 8.74 -3.38
C THR A 316 18.22 7.22 -3.43
N LEU A 317 17.41 6.75 -4.37
CA LEU A 317 17.27 5.32 -4.62
C LEU A 317 18.62 4.66 -4.94
N ASP A 318 19.42 5.30 -5.79
CA ASP A 318 20.73 4.77 -6.21
C ASP A 318 21.73 4.71 -5.06
N GLN A 319 21.71 5.67 -4.13
CA GLN A 319 22.53 5.61 -2.90
C GLN A 319 22.14 4.41 -2.04
N ASN A 320 20.85 4.15 -1.88
CA ASN A 320 20.38 2.99 -1.11
C ASN A 320 20.69 1.67 -1.81
N LEU A 321 20.51 1.60 -3.13
CA LEU A 321 20.90 0.42 -3.92
C LEU A 321 22.39 0.13 -3.81
N ALA A 322 23.25 1.16 -3.88
CA ALA A 322 24.70 1.03 -3.70
C ALA A 322 25.07 0.48 -2.31
N ASP A 323 24.38 0.94 -1.26
CA ASP A 323 24.56 0.39 0.10
C ASP A 323 24.14 -1.08 0.19
N LEU A 324 23.00 -1.45 -0.38
CA LEU A 324 22.52 -2.84 -0.41
C LEU A 324 23.47 -3.77 -1.17
N VAL A 325 24.08 -3.30 -2.26
CA VAL A 325 25.12 -4.04 -2.99
C VAL A 325 26.37 -4.18 -2.16
N ARG A 326 26.85 -3.09 -1.55
CA ARG A 326 28.03 -3.09 -0.68
C ARG A 326 27.88 -4.07 0.50
N ARG A 327 26.68 -4.13 1.07
CA ARG A 327 26.33 -5.07 2.17
C ARG A 327 26.05 -6.49 1.69
N ASN A 328 26.20 -6.75 0.39
CA ASN A 328 25.97 -8.05 -0.23
C ASN A 328 24.54 -8.60 -0.10
N VAL A 329 23.55 -7.70 0.09
CA VAL A 329 22.12 -8.04 0.20
C VAL A 329 21.49 -8.21 -1.17
N VAL A 330 21.87 -7.33 -2.12
CA VAL A 330 21.35 -7.28 -3.49
C VAL A 330 22.52 -7.44 -4.47
N SER A 331 22.29 -8.14 -5.58
CA SER A 331 23.30 -8.26 -6.64
C SER A 331 23.46 -6.94 -7.42
N PRO A 332 24.65 -6.65 -7.98
CA PRO A 332 24.84 -5.49 -8.86
C PRO A 332 23.85 -5.48 -10.05
N ALA A 333 23.57 -6.64 -10.64
CA ALA A 333 22.62 -6.76 -11.76
C ALA A 333 21.18 -6.40 -11.35
N GLU A 334 20.73 -6.83 -10.18
CA GLU A 334 19.40 -6.45 -9.65
C GLU A 334 19.34 -4.95 -9.34
N ALA A 335 20.38 -4.39 -8.71
CA ALA A 335 20.46 -2.96 -8.43
C ALA A 335 20.43 -2.14 -9.73
N ARG A 336 21.19 -2.54 -10.75
CA ARG A 336 21.19 -1.92 -12.06
C ARG A 336 19.80 -1.90 -12.71
N ALA A 337 19.05 -3.00 -12.59
CA ALA A 337 17.69 -3.11 -13.14
C ALA A 337 16.68 -2.15 -12.47
N LYS A 338 16.97 -1.71 -11.25
CA LYS A 338 16.09 -0.82 -10.45
C LYS A 338 16.59 0.62 -10.38
N ALA A 339 17.85 0.87 -10.69
CA ALA A 339 18.51 2.16 -10.54
C ALA A 339 17.95 3.23 -11.48
N LYS A 340 18.00 4.47 -11.03
CA LYS A 340 17.74 5.64 -11.87
C LYS A 340 18.87 5.85 -12.89
N PHE A 341 20.10 5.59 -12.50
CA PHE A 341 21.30 5.66 -13.33
C PHE A 341 21.99 4.29 -13.37
N PRO A 342 21.53 3.38 -14.25
CA PRO A 342 22.04 2.01 -14.33
C PRO A 342 23.55 1.91 -14.57
N GLU A 343 24.13 2.91 -15.21
CA GLU A 343 25.57 2.99 -15.49
C GLU A 343 26.46 3.02 -14.23
N ASN A 344 25.90 3.42 -13.10
CA ASN A 344 26.62 3.43 -11.82
C ASN A 344 26.74 2.03 -11.18
N PHE A 345 26.09 1.02 -11.77
CA PHE A 345 26.09 -0.36 -11.28
C PHE A 345 26.67 -1.27 -12.39
N PRO A 346 27.99 -1.48 -12.43
CA PRO A 346 28.61 -2.41 -13.37
C PRO A 346 28.10 -3.82 -13.10
N GLY A 347 27.68 -4.49 -14.17
CA GLY A 347 27.15 -5.86 -14.15
C GLY A 347 28.25 -6.89 -14.27
#